data_7336c53fafca2ae0b31e79608a74f176
#
_entry.id   7336c53fafca2ae0b31e79608a74f176
#
_cell.length_a   1.000
_cell.length_b   1.000
_cell.length_c   1.000
_cell.angle_alpha   90.00
_cell.angle_beta   90.00
_cell.angle_gamma   90.00
#
_symmetry.space_group_name_H-M   'P 1'
#
loop_
_entity.id
_entity.type
_entity.pdbx_description
1 polymer ?
#
loop_
_entity_poly.entity_id
_entity_poly.type
_entity_poly.pdbx_seq_one_letter_code
_entity_poly.pdbx_strand_id
1 'polypeptide(L)'
;MAMSGREIRNPNPFYTEEAEDVDDFEFLSHPKHGKTGYILRGNDDNVNTDWEQRRMQLLDEKRQIEERTLQGTKFSLGLLHESEQVGFATADELMRQREQLRNVEDKVDEINSTMRISQKHLNSMKSIFGGIKSYFSRSNSNATLPTKTLQEEPLAQPCPLQTTVEKIRGDGGFESREHHPALAARGIDYSSTSPDDRLRDPGYDFSERVEQQINTNIDQMSLGLGRLKNLAIGLGDEIEEQNSMLDRITGKVEKSDETVEYQNRQMRRILKK
;
A
#
# COMPACT_ATOMS: atom_id res chain seq x y z
N MET A 1 -39.02 -16.33 -68.92
CA MET A 1 -38.36 -16.32 -67.57
C MET A 1 -37.45 -15.12 -67.54
N ALA A 2 -37.91 -14.06 -66.89
CA ALA A 2 -37.16 -12.80 -66.73
C ALA A 2 -36.34 -12.88 -65.44
N MET A 3 -35.05 -12.73 -65.55
CA MET A 3 -34.16 -12.63 -64.36
C MET A 3 -34.16 -11.18 -63.85
N SER A 4 -34.69 -11.02 -62.68
CA SER A 4 -34.69 -9.76 -61.90
C SER A 4 -33.26 -9.40 -61.52
N GLY A 5 -32.72 -8.30 -62.07
CA GLY A 5 -31.51 -7.67 -61.63
C GLY A 5 -31.67 -7.05 -60.25
N ARG A 6 -30.87 -7.50 -59.29
CA ARG A 6 -30.75 -6.81 -57.96
C ARG A 6 -29.92 -5.54 -58.16
N GLU A 7 -30.58 -4.41 -58.02
CA GLU A 7 -29.90 -3.12 -57.84
C GLU A 7 -29.04 -3.14 -56.53
N ILE A 8 -27.74 -2.99 -56.67
CA ILE A 8 -26.82 -2.84 -55.55
C ILE A 8 -26.92 -1.36 -55.10
N ARG A 9 -27.70 -1.08 -54.05
CA ARG A 9 -27.73 0.24 -53.46
C ARG A 9 -26.40 0.50 -52.75
N ASN A 10 -25.76 1.61 -53.09
CA ASN A 10 -24.56 2.09 -52.45
C ASN A 10 -24.86 2.55 -51.02
N PRO A 11 -24.18 2.02 -50.00
CA PRO A 11 -24.47 2.34 -48.57
C PRO A 11 -23.94 3.70 -48.11
N ASN A 12 -23.35 4.50 -48.98
CA ASN A 12 -22.83 5.82 -48.62
C ASN A 12 -23.99 6.82 -48.46
N PRO A 13 -24.24 7.40 -47.28
CA PRO A 13 -25.35 8.33 -47.02
C PRO A 13 -25.20 9.68 -47.77
N PHE A 14 -24.04 9.94 -48.36
CA PHE A 14 -23.76 11.16 -49.15
C PHE A 14 -23.75 10.92 -50.65
N TYR A 15 -24.14 9.70 -51.11
CA TYR A 15 -24.26 9.38 -52.52
C TYR A 15 -25.65 9.81 -53.02
N THR A 16 -25.67 10.84 -53.85
CA THR A 16 -26.87 11.25 -54.60
C THR A 16 -26.70 10.84 -56.03
N GLU A 17 -27.63 10.05 -56.59
CA GLU A 17 -27.62 9.54 -57.96
C GLU A 17 -27.66 10.66 -59.01
N GLU A 18 -27.87 11.92 -58.63
CA GLU A 18 -27.97 13.08 -59.50
C GLU A 18 -26.69 13.94 -59.52
N ALA A 19 -25.63 13.52 -58.83
CA ALA A 19 -24.35 14.22 -58.93
C ALA A 19 -23.67 13.79 -60.22
N GLU A 20 -23.80 14.57 -61.27
CA GLU A 20 -22.96 14.45 -62.46
C GLU A 20 -21.48 14.48 -62.00
N ASP A 21 -20.79 13.41 -62.28
CA ASP A 21 -19.36 13.26 -61.98
C ASP A 21 -18.62 14.34 -62.79
N VAL A 22 -18.12 15.37 -62.10
CA VAL A 22 -17.41 16.47 -62.76
C VAL A 22 -16.08 15.91 -63.26
N ASP A 23 -15.89 15.90 -64.56
CA ASP A 23 -14.67 15.41 -65.22
C ASP A 23 -13.43 16.14 -64.62
N ASP A 24 -12.39 15.39 -64.31
CA ASP A 24 -11.12 15.94 -63.77
C ASP A 24 -10.57 17.07 -64.62
N PHE A 25 -10.83 17.05 -65.93
CA PHE A 25 -10.44 18.11 -66.83
C PHE A 25 -11.26 19.40 -66.58
N GLU A 26 -12.52 19.28 -66.32
CA GLU A 26 -13.40 20.41 -66.01
C GLU A 26 -13.06 21.01 -64.63
N PHE A 27 -12.72 20.17 -63.66
CA PHE A 27 -12.23 20.61 -62.35
C PHE A 27 -10.89 21.36 -62.44
N LEU A 28 -9.97 20.89 -63.28
CA LEU A 28 -8.66 21.52 -63.47
C LEU A 28 -8.71 22.74 -64.38
N SER A 29 -9.72 22.86 -65.25
CA SER A 29 -9.91 23.99 -66.17
C SER A 29 -10.67 25.15 -65.57
N HIS A 30 -11.21 24.99 -64.38
CA HIS A 30 -11.84 26.10 -63.64
C HIS A 30 -10.79 27.19 -63.39
N PRO A 31 -11.06 28.42 -63.80
CA PRO A 31 -10.10 29.50 -63.66
C PRO A 31 -9.77 29.70 -62.18
N LYS A 32 -8.50 29.61 -61.86
CA LYS A 32 -7.94 29.81 -60.51
C LYS A 32 -8.21 31.25 -59.95
N HIS A 33 -8.98 32.02 -60.68
CA HIS A 33 -9.41 33.39 -60.33
C HIS A 33 -10.92 33.51 -60.08
N GLY A 34 -11.62 32.42 -59.88
CA GLY A 34 -12.99 32.47 -59.40
C GLY A 34 -13.05 33.09 -58.00
N LYS A 35 -13.76 34.20 -57.86
CA LYS A 35 -14.03 34.93 -56.61
C LYS A 35 -14.82 34.11 -55.58
N THR A 36 -14.83 32.79 -55.62
CA THR A 36 -15.55 31.87 -54.75
C THR A 36 -14.69 30.77 -54.18
N GLY A 37 -13.35 30.84 -54.27
CA GLY A 37 -12.56 30.17 -53.27
C GLY A 37 -12.90 30.74 -51.90
N TYR A 38 -12.91 29.96 -50.86
CA TYR A 38 -13.08 30.36 -49.46
C TYR A 38 -11.97 31.33 -48.98
N ILE A 39 -11.69 32.32 -49.82
CA ILE A 39 -11.02 33.54 -49.38
C ILE A 39 -12.13 34.27 -48.62
N LEU A 40 -12.12 34.12 -47.33
CA LEU A 40 -12.71 35.05 -46.41
C LEU A 40 -12.33 36.45 -46.87
N ARG A 41 -13.21 37.02 -47.70
CA ARG A 41 -13.06 38.39 -48.18
C ARG A 41 -13.28 39.28 -47.00
N GLY A 42 -12.21 39.68 -46.52
CA GLY A 42 -12.51 40.57 -45.68
C GLY A 42 -11.83 41.38 -44.85
N ASN A 43 -11.26 42.27 -44.73
CA ASN A 43 -11.17 43.22 -43.64
C ASN A 43 -11.20 42.57 -42.23
N ASP A 44 -10.53 41.42 -42.13
CA ASP A 44 -10.52 40.62 -40.94
C ASP A 44 -9.12 40.48 -40.38
N ASP A 45 -8.37 41.57 -40.34
CA ASP A 45 -7.25 41.70 -39.41
C ASP A 45 -7.76 41.48 -37.98
N ASN A 46 -9.05 41.66 -37.72
CA ASN A 46 -9.71 41.51 -36.42
C ASN A 46 -10.09 40.03 -36.13
N VAL A 47 -10.46 39.23 -37.12
CA VAL A 47 -10.79 37.81 -36.91
C VAL A 47 -9.51 37.00 -36.72
N ASN A 48 -8.44 37.36 -37.40
CA ASN A 48 -7.13 36.67 -37.27
C ASN A 48 -6.52 36.95 -35.90
N THR A 49 -6.72 38.14 -35.33
CA THR A 49 -6.27 38.49 -33.98
C THR A 49 -7.10 37.78 -32.89
N ASP A 50 -8.40 37.57 -33.10
CA ASP A 50 -9.28 36.92 -32.09
C ASP A 50 -8.95 35.42 -31.91
N TRP A 51 -8.73 34.67 -33.02
CA TRP A 51 -8.32 33.27 -32.89
C TRP A 51 -6.90 33.09 -32.36
N GLU A 52 -5.98 34.02 -32.68
CA GLU A 52 -4.63 34.02 -32.12
C GLU A 52 -4.65 34.31 -30.62
N GLN A 53 -5.44 35.30 -30.18
CA GLN A 53 -5.64 35.57 -28.77
C GLN A 53 -6.25 34.36 -28.03
N ARG A 54 -7.25 33.74 -28.63
CA ARG A 54 -7.87 32.53 -28.05
C ARG A 54 -6.90 31.35 -27.97
N ARG A 55 -6.05 31.18 -28.99
CA ARG A 55 -4.98 30.19 -28.99
C ARG A 55 -3.97 30.46 -27.87
N MET A 56 -3.55 31.70 -27.71
CA MET A 56 -2.64 32.11 -26.63
C MET A 56 -3.27 31.82 -25.25
N GLN A 57 -4.53 32.18 -25.05
CA GLN A 57 -5.26 31.88 -23.81
C GLN A 57 -5.31 30.38 -23.51
N LEU A 58 -5.60 29.56 -24.51
CA LEU A 58 -5.62 28.10 -24.35
C LEU A 58 -4.24 27.50 -24.02
N LEU A 59 -3.17 28.09 -24.61
CA LEU A 59 -1.80 27.69 -24.30
C LEU A 59 -1.41 28.08 -22.87
N ASP A 60 -1.79 29.28 -22.44
CA ASP A 60 -1.55 29.70 -21.06
C ASP A 60 -2.36 28.86 -20.05
N GLU A 61 -3.62 28.57 -20.36
CA GLU A 61 -4.44 27.68 -19.53
C GLU A 61 -3.85 26.27 -19.44
N LYS A 62 -3.42 25.70 -20.58
CA LYS A 62 -2.73 24.41 -20.63
C LYS A 62 -1.50 24.43 -19.72
N ARG A 63 -0.66 25.45 -19.84
CA ARG A 63 0.55 25.60 -19.03
C ARG A 63 0.24 25.67 -17.54
N GLN A 64 -0.78 26.41 -17.16
CA GLN A 64 -1.23 26.50 -15.75
C GLN A 64 -1.74 25.15 -15.22
N ILE A 65 -2.45 24.40 -16.05
CA ILE A 65 -2.93 23.06 -15.69
C ILE A 65 -1.74 22.09 -15.51
N GLU A 66 -0.79 22.10 -16.44
CA GLU A 66 0.42 21.28 -16.39
C GLU A 66 1.24 21.58 -15.13
N GLU A 67 1.47 22.85 -14.82
CA GLU A 67 2.22 23.28 -13.64
C GLU A 67 1.51 22.87 -12.35
N ARG A 68 0.18 23.06 -12.27
CA ARG A 68 -0.63 22.62 -11.13
C ARG A 68 -0.61 21.10 -10.96
N THR A 69 -0.69 20.35 -12.06
CA THR A 69 -0.63 18.89 -12.05
C THR A 69 0.75 18.42 -11.59
N LEU A 70 1.82 19.02 -12.09
CA LEU A 70 3.18 18.71 -11.66
C LEU A 70 3.37 18.97 -10.16
N GLN A 71 2.86 20.09 -9.65
CA GLN A 71 2.90 20.40 -8.23
C GLN A 71 2.07 19.40 -7.41
N GLY A 72 0.89 19.02 -7.91
CA GLY A 72 0.02 18.02 -7.27
C GLY A 72 0.68 16.64 -7.19
N THR A 73 1.33 16.18 -8.26
CA THR A 73 2.03 14.88 -8.25
C THR A 73 3.25 14.90 -7.31
N LYS A 74 4.02 15.99 -7.25
CA LYS A 74 5.13 16.16 -6.30
C LYS A 74 4.64 16.13 -4.85
N PHE A 75 3.54 16.81 -4.56
CA PHE A 75 2.92 16.80 -3.23
C PHE A 75 2.46 15.38 -2.85
N SER A 76 1.81 14.68 -3.78
CA SER A 76 1.35 13.31 -3.57
C SER A 76 2.50 12.34 -3.31
N LEU A 77 3.63 12.49 -4.00
CA LEU A 77 4.85 11.72 -3.74
C LEU A 77 5.39 11.98 -2.33
N GLY A 78 5.40 13.24 -1.89
CA GLY A 78 5.82 13.59 -0.53
C GLY A 78 4.93 12.91 0.52
N LEU A 79 3.61 12.97 0.35
CA LEU A 79 2.64 12.33 1.26
C LEU A 79 2.77 10.79 1.26
N LEU A 80 3.03 10.20 0.09
CA LEU A 80 3.27 8.77 -0.04
C LEU A 80 4.50 8.34 0.75
N HIS A 81 5.59 9.10 0.64
CA HIS A 81 6.82 8.85 1.37
C HIS A 81 6.62 8.96 2.89
N GLU A 82 5.92 10.01 3.34
CA GLU A 82 5.55 10.15 4.76
C GLU A 82 4.72 8.97 5.25
N SER A 83 3.75 8.52 4.44
CA SER A 83 2.94 7.35 4.75
C SER A 83 3.76 6.05 4.85
N GLU A 84 4.74 5.85 3.98
CA GLU A 84 5.69 4.73 4.08
C GLU A 84 6.49 4.80 5.39
N GLN A 85 6.98 5.97 5.76
CA GLN A 85 7.74 6.16 6.99
C GLN A 85 6.89 5.86 8.23
N VAL A 86 5.66 6.35 8.28
CA VAL A 86 4.71 6.04 9.36
C VAL A 86 4.40 4.54 9.40
N GLY A 87 4.22 3.91 8.23
CA GLY A 87 4.00 2.48 8.13
C GLY A 87 5.16 1.65 8.69
N PHE A 88 6.41 2.02 8.40
CA PHE A 88 7.59 1.36 8.98
C PHE A 88 7.69 1.57 10.50
N ALA A 89 7.45 2.77 10.98
CA ALA A 89 7.45 3.04 12.42
C ALA A 89 6.38 2.22 13.14
N THR A 90 5.20 2.06 12.53
CA THR A 90 4.12 1.21 13.04
C THR A 90 4.53 -0.26 13.06
N ALA A 91 5.21 -0.74 12.00
CA ALA A 91 5.70 -2.11 11.94
C ALA A 91 6.74 -2.40 13.04
N ASP A 92 7.69 -1.50 13.25
CA ASP A 92 8.71 -1.63 14.29
C ASP A 92 8.05 -1.67 15.69
N GLU A 93 7.01 -0.86 15.93
CA GLU A 93 6.26 -0.88 17.19
C GLU A 93 5.45 -2.16 17.38
N LEU A 94 4.78 -2.68 16.35
CA LEU A 94 4.07 -3.96 16.42
C LEU A 94 5.02 -5.13 16.71
N MET A 95 6.20 -5.16 16.10
CA MET A 95 7.20 -6.17 16.42
C MET A 95 7.64 -6.13 17.89
N ARG A 96 7.79 -4.93 18.45
CA ARG A 96 8.10 -4.75 19.88
C ARG A 96 6.93 -5.19 20.77
N GLN A 97 5.69 -4.89 20.40
CA GLN A 97 4.50 -5.33 21.13
C GLN A 97 4.36 -6.85 21.10
N ARG A 98 4.65 -7.50 19.99
CA ARG A 98 4.68 -8.97 19.87
C ARG A 98 5.65 -9.59 20.87
N GLU A 99 6.85 -9.05 20.99
CA GLU A 99 7.83 -9.52 21.96
C GLU A 99 7.33 -9.36 23.40
N GLN A 100 6.70 -8.22 23.71
CA GLN A 100 6.10 -8.00 25.03
C GLN A 100 4.98 -9.00 25.32
N LEU A 101 4.11 -9.29 24.35
CA LEU A 101 3.05 -10.28 24.49
C LEU A 101 3.60 -11.68 24.74
N ARG A 102 4.66 -12.09 24.03
CA ARG A 102 5.36 -13.37 24.30
C ARG A 102 5.89 -13.41 25.74
N ASN A 103 6.57 -12.36 26.17
CA ASN A 103 7.07 -12.26 27.53
C ASN A 103 5.95 -12.32 28.60
N VAL A 104 4.77 -11.75 28.30
CA VAL A 104 3.60 -11.86 29.17
C VAL A 104 3.06 -13.30 29.18
N GLU A 105 2.96 -13.94 28.02
CA GLU A 105 2.51 -15.33 27.90
C GLU A 105 3.40 -16.27 28.73
N ASP A 106 4.73 -16.14 28.60
CA ASP A 106 5.69 -16.92 29.39
C ASP A 106 5.54 -16.73 30.89
N LYS A 107 5.36 -15.46 31.34
CA LYS A 107 5.13 -15.16 32.77
C LYS A 107 3.82 -15.78 33.28
N VAL A 108 2.76 -15.77 32.49
CA VAL A 108 1.49 -16.41 32.84
C VAL A 108 1.66 -17.92 32.95
N ASP A 109 2.44 -18.53 32.07
CA ASP A 109 2.75 -19.97 32.14
C ASP A 109 3.60 -20.31 33.38
N GLU A 110 4.56 -19.46 33.76
CA GLU A 110 5.31 -19.58 35.01
C GLU A 110 4.41 -19.49 36.23
N ILE A 111 3.49 -18.51 36.25
CA ILE A 111 2.47 -18.38 37.32
C ILE A 111 1.63 -19.64 37.42
N ASN A 112 1.13 -20.15 36.30
CA ASN A 112 0.35 -21.38 36.26
C ASN A 112 1.13 -22.60 36.79
N SER A 113 2.41 -22.68 36.44
CA SER A 113 3.31 -23.74 36.96
C SER A 113 3.48 -23.62 38.47
N THR A 114 3.73 -22.41 38.98
CA THR A 114 3.88 -22.13 40.40
C THR A 114 2.60 -22.43 41.17
N MET A 115 1.43 -22.12 40.61
CA MET A 115 0.14 -22.46 41.22
C MET A 115 -0.06 -23.98 41.32
N ARG A 116 0.36 -24.79 40.34
CA ARG A 116 0.31 -26.24 40.43
C ARG A 116 1.17 -26.76 41.59
N ILE A 117 2.34 -26.18 41.82
CA ILE A 117 3.21 -26.51 42.94
C ILE A 117 2.53 -26.11 44.24
N SER A 118 1.99 -24.89 44.35
CA SER A 118 1.26 -24.41 45.51
C SER A 118 0.06 -25.30 45.84
N GLN A 119 -0.67 -25.80 44.84
CA GLN A 119 -1.76 -26.75 45.03
C GLN A 119 -1.29 -28.07 45.62
N LYS A 120 -0.13 -28.60 45.19
CA LYS A 120 0.47 -29.78 45.79
C LYS A 120 0.81 -29.58 47.26
N HIS A 121 1.37 -28.44 47.64
CA HIS A 121 1.67 -28.06 49.03
C HIS A 121 0.39 -27.96 49.87
N LEU A 122 -0.66 -27.31 49.35
CA LEU A 122 -1.95 -27.21 50.05
C LEU A 122 -2.58 -28.57 50.27
N ASN A 123 -2.50 -29.50 49.29
CA ASN A 123 -2.99 -30.84 49.43
C ASN A 123 -2.17 -31.63 50.50
N SER A 124 -0.85 -31.46 50.54
CA SER A 124 0.02 -32.04 51.54
C SER A 124 -0.33 -31.54 52.96
N MET A 125 -0.50 -30.24 53.15
CA MET A 125 -0.93 -29.65 54.43
C MET A 125 -2.30 -30.18 54.88
N LYS A 126 -3.26 -30.29 53.97
CA LYS A 126 -4.58 -30.84 54.24
C LYS A 126 -4.50 -32.30 54.72
N SER A 127 -3.57 -33.11 54.19
CA SER A 127 -3.37 -34.51 54.62
C SER A 127 -2.79 -34.58 56.03
N ILE A 128 -1.88 -33.67 56.39
CA ILE A 128 -1.28 -33.60 57.74
C ILE A 128 -2.34 -33.19 58.81
N PHE A 129 -3.19 -32.21 58.50
CA PHE A 129 -4.28 -31.75 59.37
C PHE A 129 -5.53 -32.63 59.31
N GLY A 130 -5.66 -33.52 58.33
CA GLY A 130 -6.82 -34.39 58.11
C GLY A 130 -6.77 -35.73 58.85
N GLY A 131 -5.72 -35.99 59.64
CA GLY A 131 -5.60 -37.14 60.58
C GLY A 131 -5.40 -38.48 59.92
N ILE A 132 -4.26 -39.09 60.22
CA ILE A 132 -3.95 -40.53 60.52
C ILE A 132 -4.71 -41.66 59.74
N LYS A 133 -5.69 -41.35 58.92
CA LYS A 133 -6.47 -42.36 58.22
C LYS A 133 -5.84 -42.87 56.91
N SER A 134 -4.70 -42.32 56.51
CA SER A 134 -4.01 -42.68 55.25
C SER A 134 -2.67 -43.38 55.45
N TYR A 135 -2.43 -43.93 56.62
CA TYR A 135 -1.17 -44.66 56.87
C TYR A 135 -1.10 -46.03 56.19
N PHE A 136 -2.18 -46.48 55.57
CA PHE A 136 -2.25 -47.81 54.96
C PHE A 136 -2.45 -47.88 53.45
N SER A 137 -2.23 -46.79 52.74
CA SER A 137 -2.19 -46.87 51.27
C SER A 137 -0.79 -46.51 50.77
N ARG A 138 0.07 -47.51 50.81
CA ARG A 138 1.38 -47.48 50.18
C ARG A 138 1.20 -47.57 48.69
N SER A 139 0.98 -46.47 48.03
CA SER A 139 1.07 -46.34 46.59
C SER A 139 2.39 -45.69 46.23
N ASN A 140 3.24 -46.50 45.65
CA ASN A 140 4.56 -46.19 45.12
C ASN A 140 4.38 -45.29 43.88
N SER A 141 4.39 -43.98 44.03
CA SER A 141 4.49 -43.06 42.90
C SER A 141 5.86 -42.39 42.94
N ASN A 142 6.78 -42.95 42.17
CA ASN A 142 7.98 -42.27 41.74
C ASN A 142 7.58 -40.92 41.09
N ALA A 143 7.61 -39.84 41.88
CA ALA A 143 7.54 -38.51 41.38
C ALA A 143 8.93 -38.17 40.79
N THR A 144 9.14 -38.53 39.54
CA THR A 144 10.17 -37.91 38.73
C THR A 144 9.84 -36.42 38.63
N LEU A 145 10.71 -35.62 39.25
CA LEU A 145 10.76 -34.17 38.99
C LEU A 145 10.90 -34.03 37.46
N PRO A 146 10.04 -33.24 36.80
CA PRO A 146 10.32 -32.87 35.42
C PRO A 146 11.54 -31.98 35.46
N THR A 147 12.70 -32.53 35.17
CA THR A 147 13.87 -31.79 34.76
C THR A 147 13.38 -30.98 33.52
N LYS A 148 13.34 -29.67 33.69
CA LYS A 148 13.13 -28.74 32.60
C LYS A 148 14.28 -28.99 31.61
N THR A 149 14.08 -29.88 30.66
CA THR A 149 14.91 -29.94 29.48
C THR A 149 14.85 -28.53 28.91
N LEU A 150 15.98 -27.84 28.96
CA LEU A 150 16.20 -26.69 28.12
C LEU A 150 16.03 -27.18 26.68
N GLN A 151 14.79 -27.22 26.20
CA GLN A 151 14.55 -27.20 24.77
C GLN A 151 15.15 -25.89 24.33
N GLU A 152 16.25 -25.98 23.61
CA GLU A 152 16.68 -24.89 22.76
C GLU A 152 15.44 -24.41 22.04
N GLU A 153 15.01 -23.17 22.38
CA GLU A 153 13.95 -22.52 21.64
C GLU A 153 14.34 -22.57 20.17
N PRO A 154 13.46 -23.08 19.28
CA PRO A 154 13.72 -22.96 17.86
C PRO A 154 13.94 -21.46 17.60
N LEU A 155 15.09 -21.12 17.01
CA LEU A 155 15.43 -19.78 16.52
C LEU A 155 14.15 -19.13 16.04
N ALA A 156 13.74 -18.06 16.72
CA ALA A 156 12.46 -17.40 16.51
C ALA A 156 12.31 -17.17 15.01
N GLN A 157 11.38 -17.89 14.39
CA GLN A 157 11.12 -17.69 12.97
C GLN A 157 10.77 -16.23 12.77
N PRO A 158 11.42 -15.53 11.83
CA PRO A 158 11.14 -14.14 11.57
C PRO A 158 9.64 -13.98 11.32
N CYS A 159 9.00 -13.03 11.98
CA CYS A 159 7.58 -12.80 11.78
C CYS A 159 7.32 -12.38 10.32
N PRO A 160 6.16 -12.74 9.73
CA PRO A 160 5.84 -12.39 8.35
C PRO A 160 5.98 -10.89 8.07
N LEU A 161 5.65 -10.05 9.05
CA LEU A 161 5.81 -8.60 8.97
C LEU A 161 7.28 -8.19 8.82
N GLN A 162 8.19 -8.81 9.59
CA GLN A 162 9.63 -8.52 9.51
C GLN A 162 10.17 -8.82 8.12
N THR A 163 9.81 -9.97 7.54
CA THR A 163 10.24 -10.33 6.17
C THR A 163 9.67 -9.38 5.13
N THR A 164 8.45 -8.88 5.32
CA THR A 164 7.82 -7.90 4.43
C THR A 164 8.54 -6.55 4.52
N VAL A 165 8.86 -6.07 5.72
CA VAL A 165 9.61 -4.83 5.95
C VAL A 165 11.01 -4.92 5.35
N GLU A 166 11.73 -6.01 5.59
CA GLU A 166 13.07 -6.25 5.03
C GLU A 166 13.06 -6.31 3.52
N LYS A 167 12.05 -6.97 2.92
CA LYS A 167 11.86 -7.02 1.47
C LYS A 167 11.63 -5.63 0.88
N ILE A 168 10.78 -4.81 1.49
CA ILE A 168 10.48 -3.45 1.02
C ILE A 168 11.71 -2.56 1.18
N ARG A 169 12.45 -2.66 2.30
CA ARG A 169 13.71 -1.93 2.53
C ARG A 169 14.81 -2.38 1.56
N GLY A 170 14.90 -3.69 1.25
CA GLY A 170 15.90 -4.26 0.34
C GLY A 170 15.64 -4.00 -1.14
N ASP A 171 14.39 -3.74 -1.54
CA ASP A 171 14.00 -3.46 -2.94
C ASP A 171 14.37 -2.02 -3.39
N GLY A 172 15.31 -1.38 -2.68
CA GLY A 172 15.94 -0.10 -3.09
C GLY A 172 15.05 1.13 -2.94
N GLY A 173 13.91 1.03 -2.23
CA GLY A 173 12.94 2.11 -2.14
C GLY A 173 13.35 3.30 -1.28
N PHE A 174 14.34 3.18 -0.39
CA PHE A 174 14.62 4.25 0.60
C PHE A 174 16.06 4.78 0.61
N GLU A 175 17.03 4.04 0.11
CA GLU A 175 18.44 4.41 0.26
C GLU A 175 19.13 4.97 -0.98
N SER A 176 18.45 5.08 -2.12
CA SER A 176 19.00 5.84 -3.23
C SER A 176 18.95 7.34 -2.92
N ARG A 177 19.88 7.78 -2.12
CA ARG A 177 20.13 9.18 -1.73
C ARG A 177 20.25 10.11 -2.94
N GLU A 178 20.43 9.55 -4.13
CA GLU A 178 20.56 10.27 -5.40
C GLU A 178 19.21 10.68 -6.04
N HIS A 179 18.08 10.06 -5.62
CA HIS A 179 16.76 10.34 -6.19
C HIS A 179 15.72 10.72 -5.14
N HIS A 180 16.12 11.33 -4.02
CA HIS A 180 15.15 11.77 -3.01
C HIS A 180 14.23 12.84 -3.62
N PRO A 181 12.88 12.66 -3.59
CA PRO A 181 11.94 13.62 -4.20
C PRO A 181 12.10 15.06 -3.70
N ALA A 182 12.56 15.24 -2.46
CA ALA A 182 12.86 16.55 -1.89
C ALA A 182 14.09 17.22 -2.51
N LEU A 183 15.03 16.47 -3.09
CA LEU A 183 16.18 17.01 -3.84
C LEU A 183 15.76 17.40 -5.25
N ALA A 184 14.89 16.62 -5.90
CA ALA A 184 14.27 16.99 -7.17
C ALA A 184 13.41 18.25 -7.05
N ALA A 185 12.72 18.44 -5.92
CA ALA A 185 11.95 19.66 -5.62
C ALA A 185 12.83 20.92 -5.45
N ARG A 186 14.16 20.75 -5.19
CA ARG A 186 15.12 21.86 -5.09
C ARG A 186 15.69 22.30 -6.43
N GLY A 187 15.25 21.72 -7.56
CA GLY A 187 15.62 22.18 -8.90
C GLY A 187 17.08 21.91 -9.29
N ILE A 188 17.75 20.96 -8.62
CA ILE A 188 19.08 20.51 -9.05
C ILE A 188 18.84 19.39 -10.07
N ASP A 189 18.55 19.81 -11.30
CA ASP A 189 18.47 18.94 -12.45
C ASP A 189 19.89 18.72 -13.00
N TYR A 190 20.46 17.55 -12.74
CA TYR A 190 21.68 17.08 -13.40
C TYR A 190 21.40 16.40 -14.74
N SER A 191 20.29 16.76 -15.40
CA SER A 191 20.05 16.31 -16.77
C SER A 191 20.96 17.07 -17.70
N SER A 192 21.96 16.38 -18.22
CA SER A 192 22.90 16.87 -19.23
C SER A 192 22.15 17.44 -20.44
N THR A 193 22.20 18.76 -20.57
CA THR A 193 21.78 19.48 -21.77
C THR A 193 22.69 19.07 -22.93
N SER A 194 22.14 18.26 -23.85
CA SER A 194 22.79 17.99 -25.14
C SER A 194 22.92 19.28 -25.95
N PRO A 195 24.05 19.55 -26.61
CA PRO A 195 24.31 20.80 -27.33
C PRO A 195 23.41 21.04 -28.57
N ASP A 196 22.57 20.08 -28.95
CA ASP A 196 21.78 20.11 -30.19
C ASP A 196 20.37 20.74 -30.05
N ASP A 197 20.07 21.29 -28.89
CA ASP A 197 18.70 21.72 -28.52
C ASP A 197 18.42 23.21 -28.81
N ARG A 198 19.27 23.87 -29.60
CA ARG A 198 19.16 25.35 -29.85
C ARG A 198 18.17 25.75 -30.92
N LEU A 199 17.43 24.81 -31.52
CA LEU A 199 16.50 25.07 -32.64
C LEU A 199 15.04 24.63 -32.41
N ARG A 200 14.69 24.18 -31.21
CA ARG A 200 13.31 23.82 -30.84
C ARG A 200 12.58 25.02 -30.22
N ASP A 201 11.29 25.14 -30.55
CA ASP A 201 10.39 26.13 -29.95
C ASP A 201 10.37 25.96 -28.42
N PRO A 202 10.78 26.98 -27.63
CA PRO A 202 10.92 26.86 -26.19
C PRO A 202 9.62 26.48 -25.46
N GLY A 203 8.47 26.73 -26.08
CA GLY A 203 7.17 26.40 -25.50
C GLY A 203 6.81 24.91 -25.62
N TYR A 204 7.19 24.27 -26.73
CA TYR A 204 6.91 22.86 -26.99
C TYR A 204 7.78 21.94 -26.11
N ASP A 205 9.04 22.29 -25.98
CA ASP A 205 10.02 21.56 -25.17
C ASP A 205 9.70 21.63 -23.67
N PHE A 206 9.14 22.74 -23.19
CA PHE A 206 8.69 22.88 -21.80
C PHE A 206 7.53 21.93 -21.47
N SER A 207 6.49 21.89 -22.33
CA SER A 207 5.31 21.04 -22.13
C SER A 207 5.70 19.54 -22.12
N GLU A 208 6.56 19.12 -23.05
CA GLU A 208 7.04 17.75 -23.14
C GLU A 208 7.83 17.34 -21.88
N ARG A 209 8.69 18.20 -21.37
CA ARG A 209 9.45 17.96 -20.11
C ARG A 209 8.54 17.85 -18.90
N VAL A 210 7.53 18.73 -18.79
CA VAL A 210 6.55 18.68 -17.70
C VAL A 210 5.74 17.39 -17.77
N GLU A 211 5.30 16.97 -18.95
CA GLU A 211 4.57 15.72 -19.13
C GLU A 211 5.41 14.51 -18.78
N GLN A 212 6.66 14.46 -19.21
CA GLN A 212 7.60 13.39 -18.83
C GLN A 212 7.80 13.33 -17.31
N GLN A 213 7.93 14.49 -16.65
CA GLN A 213 8.07 14.55 -15.20
C GLN A 213 6.79 14.08 -14.49
N ILE A 214 5.62 14.45 -14.98
CA ILE A 214 4.33 14.00 -14.44
C ILE A 214 4.23 12.47 -14.57
N ASN A 215 4.56 11.91 -15.74
CA ASN A 215 4.53 10.47 -15.97
C ASN A 215 5.52 9.74 -15.04
N THR A 216 6.73 10.24 -14.90
CA THR A 216 7.71 9.69 -13.95
C THR A 216 7.20 9.73 -12.50
N ASN A 217 6.55 10.83 -12.10
CA ASN A 217 5.97 10.93 -10.76
C ASN A 217 4.83 9.92 -10.58
N ILE A 218 3.99 9.71 -11.60
CA ILE A 218 2.90 8.72 -11.56
C ILE A 218 3.45 7.30 -11.44
N ASP A 219 4.51 6.97 -12.18
CA ASP A 219 5.17 5.66 -12.07
C ASP A 219 5.74 5.43 -10.67
N GLN A 220 6.41 6.43 -10.09
CA GLN A 220 6.91 6.38 -8.72
C GLN A 220 5.76 6.24 -7.70
N MET A 221 4.65 6.95 -7.90
CA MET A 221 3.46 6.80 -7.05
C MET A 221 2.88 5.39 -7.14
N SER A 222 2.83 4.80 -8.32
CA SER A 222 2.34 3.43 -8.52
C SER A 222 3.19 2.41 -7.77
N LEU A 223 4.52 2.53 -7.85
CA LEU A 223 5.46 1.68 -7.10
C LEU A 223 5.30 1.87 -5.58
N GLY A 224 5.24 3.12 -5.12
CA GLY A 224 5.06 3.44 -3.71
C GLY A 224 3.73 2.90 -3.15
N LEU A 225 2.64 3.05 -3.90
CA LEU A 225 1.35 2.47 -3.52
C LEU A 225 1.40 0.94 -3.44
N GLY A 226 2.16 0.28 -4.34
CA GLY A 226 2.41 -1.16 -4.27
C GLY A 226 3.11 -1.56 -2.97
N ARG A 227 4.14 -0.82 -2.56
CA ARG A 227 4.85 -1.04 -1.29
C ARG A 227 3.95 -0.79 -0.08
N LEU A 228 3.20 0.33 -0.05
CA LEU A 228 2.24 0.62 1.01
C LEU A 228 1.16 -0.45 1.13
N LYS A 229 0.65 -0.95 0.01
CA LYS A 229 -0.30 -2.06 0.02
C LYS A 229 0.28 -3.30 0.71
N ASN A 230 1.49 -3.70 0.33
CA ASN A 230 2.14 -4.87 0.94
C ASN A 230 2.42 -4.65 2.43
N LEU A 231 2.84 -3.45 2.81
CA LEU A 231 3.06 -3.06 4.20
C LEU A 231 1.75 -3.10 4.99
N ALA A 232 0.66 -2.55 4.45
CA ALA A 232 -0.65 -2.56 5.10
C ALA A 232 -1.20 -3.99 5.31
N ILE A 233 -0.99 -4.88 4.34
CA ILE A 233 -1.36 -6.30 4.49
C ILE A 233 -0.53 -6.93 5.62
N GLY A 234 0.79 -6.74 5.61
CA GLY A 234 1.65 -7.30 6.67
C GLY A 234 1.33 -6.77 8.07
N LEU A 235 0.98 -5.47 8.19
CA LEU A 235 0.51 -4.88 9.45
C LEU A 235 -0.83 -5.50 9.90
N GLY A 236 -1.75 -5.71 8.98
CA GLY A 236 -3.04 -6.35 9.24
C GLY A 236 -2.87 -7.79 9.77
N ASP A 237 -2.07 -8.59 9.08
CA ASP A 237 -1.78 -9.98 9.46
C ASP A 237 -1.12 -10.05 10.86
N GLU A 238 -0.19 -9.13 11.16
CA GLU A 238 0.47 -9.05 12.47
C GLU A 238 -0.51 -8.70 13.59
N ILE A 239 -1.41 -7.74 13.35
CA ILE A 239 -2.44 -7.35 14.32
C ILE A 239 -3.38 -8.53 14.61
N GLU A 240 -3.77 -9.30 13.59
CA GLU A 240 -4.63 -10.48 13.76
C GLU A 240 -3.92 -11.58 14.58
N GLU A 241 -2.63 -11.79 14.31
CA GLU A 241 -1.83 -12.75 15.09
C GLU A 241 -1.67 -12.31 16.55
N GLN A 242 -1.43 -11.01 16.80
CA GLN A 242 -1.36 -10.46 18.16
C GLN A 242 -2.70 -10.54 18.89
N ASN A 243 -3.82 -10.30 18.21
CA ASN A 243 -5.14 -10.50 18.79
C ASN A 243 -5.37 -11.96 19.19
N SER A 244 -4.99 -12.90 18.35
CA SER A 244 -5.05 -14.34 18.68
C SER A 244 -4.17 -14.68 19.89
N MET A 245 -3.00 -14.06 20.03
CA MET A 245 -2.12 -14.20 21.19
C MET A 245 -2.76 -13.64 22.46
N LEU A 246 -3.39 -12.47 22.38
CA LEU A 246 -4.12 -11.84 23.48
C LEU A 246 -5.27 -12.73 23.97
N ASP A 247 -6.03 -13.37 23.07
CA ASP A 247 -7.09 -14.29 23.43
C ASP A 247 -6.56 -15.50 24.19
N ARG A 248 -5.43 -16.07 23.74
CA ARG A 248 -4.77 -17.17 24.48
C ARG A 248 -4.28 -16.74 25.87
N ILE A 249 -3.65 -15.56 25.97
CA ILE A 249 -3.18 -15.01 27.24
C ILE A 249 -4.37 -14.77 28.17
N THR A 250 -5.44 -14.19 27.68
CA THR A 250 -6.66 -13.93 28.46
C THR A 250 -7.23 -15.22 29.02
N GLY A 251 -7.39 -16.26 28.20
CA GLY A 251 -7.87 -17.55 28.68
C GLY A 251 -6.93 -18.24 29.69
N LYS A 252 -5.60 -18.04 29.58
CA LYS A 252 -4.64 -18.51 30.58
C LYS A 252 -4.76 -17.75 31.90
N VAL A 253 -4.97 -16.43 31.84
CA VAL A 253 -5.14 -15.56 33.03
C VAL A 253 -6.43 -15.88 33.75
N GLU A 254 -7.55 -16.04 33.06
CA GLU A 254 -8.84 -16.43 33.66
C GLU A 254 -8.71 -17.76 34.41
N LYS A 255 -8.08 -18.75 33.78
CA LYS A 255 -7.81 -20.04 34.44
C LYS A 255 -6.91 -19.90 35.66
N SER A 256 -5.93 -18.98 35.61
CA SER A 256 -5.08 -18.68 36.75
C SER A 256 -5.87 -18.07 37.89
N ASP A 257 -6.75 -17.14 37.59
CA ASP A 257 -7.60 -16.45 38.59
C ASP A 257 -8.53 -17.44 39.29
N GLU A 258 -9.23 -18.29 38.56
CA GLU A 258 -10.05 -19.37 39.10
C GLU A 258 -9.24 -20.28 40.07
N THR A 259 -8.00 -20.61 39.66
CA THR A 259 -7.10 -21.44 40.47
C THR A 259 -6.71 -20.75 41.76
N VAL A 260 -6.36 -19.45 41.71
CA VAL A 260 -6.04 -18.62 42.91
C VAL A 260 -7.21 -18.54 43.83
N GLU A 261 -8.43 -18.28 43.34
CA GLU A 261 -9.63 -18.25 44.14
C GLU A 261 -9.90 -19.60 44.83
N TYR A 262 -9.73 -20.69 44.14
CA TYR A 262 -9.88 -22.04 44.69
C TYR A 262 -8.86 -22.28 45.80
N GLN A 263 -7.59 -21.97 45.58
CA GLN A 263 -6.51 -22.10 46.56
C GLN A 263 -6.77 -21.23 47.79
N ASN A 264 -7.20 -19.97 47.62
CA ASN A 264 -7.56 -19.08 48.71
C ASN A 264 -8.71 -19.66 49.56
N ARG A 265 -9.74 -20.20 48.94
CA ARG A 265 -10.82 -20.88 49.63
C ARG A 265 -10.34 -22.09 50.45
N GLN A 266 -9.42 -22.87 49.90
CA GLN A 266 -8.79 -24.01 50.60
C GLN A 266 -7.93 -23.54 51.81
N MET A 267 -7.09 -22.52 51.61
CA MET A 267 -6.23 -21.98 52.63
C MET A 267 -7.05 -21.42 53.83
N ARG A 268 -8.12 -20.70 53.55
CA ARG A 268 -9.05 -20.20 54.62
C ARG A 268 -9.70 -21.36 55.42
N ARG A 269 -9.97 -22.52 54.78
CA ARG A 269 -10.51 -23.67 55.48
C ARG A 269 -9.45 -24.34 56.36
N ILE A 270 -8.19 -24.36 55.95
CA ILE A 270 -7.09 -24.91 56.75
C ILE A 270 -6.79 -24.03 57.97
N LEU A 271 -6.80 -22.68 57.78
CA LEU A 271 -6.53 -21.71 58.86
C LEU A 271 -7.65 -21.60 59.89
N LYS A 272 -8.88 -21.99 59.58
CA LYS A 272 -10.02 -21.96 60.48
C LYS A 272 -10.17 -23.23 61.34
N LYS A 273 -9.36 -24.25 61.10
CA LYS A 273 -9.27 -25.46 61.89
C LYS A 273 -8.17 -25.37 62.92
#